data_789b840201c02b90edc3a943f6445963
#
_entry.id   789b840201c02b90edc3a943f6445963
#
_cell.length_a   1.000
_cell.length_b   1.000
_cell.length_c   1.000
_cell.angle_alpha   90.00
_cell.angle_beta   90.00
_cell.angle_gamma   90.00
#
_symmetry.space_group_name_H-M   'P 1'
#
loop_
_entity.id
_entity.type
_entity.pdbx_description
1 polymer ?
#
loop_
_entity_poly.entity_id
_entity_poly.type
_entity_poly.pdbx_seq_one_letter_code
_entity_poly.pdbx_strand_id
1 'polypeptide(L)'
;MQNKVQRGRLFVMTERVFLVFFAIFAFDMAIERNMRNIESDLEYENRIRPQELSTFSGQDKIVDNLKVFIKAALMRGDSLDHVLLHGPPGLGKTTLANIIAHEMGAQLKVTSGPVLDKPGDLAGLLTNLDAGDVLFIDEIHRLSPIVEEYLYSAMEDYKIDIVLDKGPSARSIQIELAPFTL
;
A
#
# COMPACT_ATOMS: atom_id res chain seq x y z
N MET A 1 -8.78 57.90 40.20
CA MET A 1 -8.35 57.64 38.80
C MET A 1 -6.87 57.34 38.82
N GLN A 2 -6.51 56.05 38.77
CA GLN A 2 -5.12 55.59 38.63
C GLN A 2 -5.08 54.62 37.46
N ASN A 3 -4.45 55.05 36.39
CA ASN A 3 -4.15 54.23 35.21
C ASN A 3 -3.02 53.24 35.55
N LYS A 4 -3.35 51.97 35.59
CA LYS A 4 -2.39 50.88 35.63
C LYS A 4 -1.91 50.54 34.20
N VAL A 5 -0.74 51.05 33.86
CA VAL A 5 -0.03 50.65 32.63
C VAL A 5 0.47 49.21 32.85
N GLN A 6 -0.08 48.26 32.12
CA GLN A 6 0.49 46.92 32.03
C GLN A 6 1.78 46.95 31.19
N ARG A 7 2.89 46.77 31.86
CA ARG A 7 4.20 46.52 31.21
C ARG A 7 4.19 45.13 30.60
N GLY A 8 4.16 45.07 29.26
CA GLY A 8 4.39 43.85 28.53
C GLY A 8 5.74 43.25 28.89
N ARG A 9 5.75 42.00 29.36
CA ARG A 9 7.00 41.26 29.58
C ARG A 9 7.57 40.93 28.20
N LEU A 10 8.66 41.60 27.87
CA LEU A 10 9.51 41.22 26.73
C LEU A 10 10.18 39.87 27.08
N PHE A 11 9.79 38.82 26.39
CA PHE A 11 10.37 37.49 26.58
C PHE A 11 11.72 37.50 25.84
N VAL A 12 12.82 37.71 26.56
CA VAL A 12 14.17 37.60 26.02
C VAL A 12 14.48 36.13 25.87
N MET A 13 14.38 35.60 24.66
CA MET A 13 14.84 34.24 24.34
C MET A 13 16.37 34.23 24.47
N THR A 14 16.89 33.37 25.33
CA THR A 14 18.32 33.13 25.44
C THR A 14 18.87 32.54 24.15
N GLU A 15 20.11 32.86 23.76
CA GLU A 15 20.77 32.40 22.54
C GLU A 15 20.66 30.87 22.34
N ARG A 16 20.68 30.07 23.40
CA ARG A 16 20.53 28.62 23.37
C ARG A 16 19.14 28.19 22.92
N VAL A 17 18.08 28.88 23.27
CA VAL A 17 16.71 28.54 22.83
C VAL A 17 16.53 28.89 21.35
N PHE A 18 17.11 29.97 20.90
CA PHE A 18 17.11 30.38 19.50
C PHE A 18 17.85 29.38 18.62
N LEU A 19 19.01 28.86 19.05
CA LEU A 19 19.79 27.85 18.35
C LEU A 19 19.01 26.50 18.22
N VAL A 20 18.31 26.08 19.27
CA VAL A 20 17.50 24.87 19.24
C VAL A 20 16.31 25.03 18.28
N PHE A 21 15.60 26.15 18.33
CA PHE A 21 14.51 26.44 17.40
C PHE A 21 14.99 26.51 15.94
N PHE A 22 16.14 27.14 15.70
CA PHE A 22 16.72 27.20 14.35
C PHE A 22 17.17 25.82 13.84
N ALA A 23 17.72 24.98 14.73
CA ALA A 23 18.11 23.61 14.38
C ALA A 23 16.88 22.73 14.06
N ILE A 24 15.80 22.85 14.83
CA ILE A 24 14.54 22.14 14.57
C ILE A 24 13.94 22.62 13.24
N PHE A 25 13.88 23.92 13.01
CA PHE A 25 13.36 24.48 11.76
C PHE A 25 14.20 24.08 10.53
N ALA A 26 15.53 24.09 10.66
CA ALA A 26 16.42 23.64 9.59
C ALA A 26 16.29 22.14 9.31
N PHE A 27 16.05 21.34 10.35
CA PHE A 27 15.80 19.90 10.23
C PHE A 27 14.47 19.62 9.53
N ASP A 28 13.38 20.31 9.90
CA ASP A 28 12.08 20.21 9.23
C ASP A 28 12.17 20.61 7.74
N MET A 29 12.85 21.71 7.44
CA MET A 29 13.09 22.15 6.07
C MET A 29 13.90 21.13 5.25
N ALA A 30 14.86 20.44 5.88
CA ALA A 30 15.64 19.40 5.22
C ALA A 30 14.79 18.12 4.96
N ILE A 31 13.92 17.75 5.89
CA ILE A 31 12.96 16.65 5.73
C ILE A 31 11.99 16.98 4.58
N GLU A 32 11.37 18.16 4.59
CA GLU A 32 10.44 18.54 3.52
C GLU A 32 11.10 18.59 2.12
N ARG A 33 12.37 19.00 2.05
CA ARG A 33 13.13 18.99 0.79
C ARG A 33 13.40 17.57 0.32
N ASN A 34 13.78 16.65 1.22
CA ASN A 34 13.98 15.24 0.90
C ASN A 34 12.68 14.58 0.47
N MET A 35 11.57 14.85 1.16
CA MET A 35 10.25 14.32 0.79
C MET A 35 9.85 14.77 -0.62
N ARG A 36 10.00 16.04 -0.95
CA ARG A 36 9.72 16.58 -2.31
C ARG A 36 10.60 15.94 -3.39
N ASN A 37 11.87 15.69 -3.09
CA ASN A 37 12.75 15.02 -4.05
C ASN A 37 12.32 13.57 -4.28
N ILE A 38 11.96 12.84 -3.21
CA ILE A 38 11.46 11.46 -3.30
C ILE A 38 10.14 11.42 -4.10
N GLU A 39 9.22 12.35 -3.84
CA GLU A 39 7.97 12.46 -4.61
C GLU A 39 8.24 12.74 -6.10
N SER A 40 9.16 13.66 -6.43
CA SER A 40 9.52 13.96 -7.83
C SER A 40 10.18 12.77 -8.52
N ASP A 41 11.02 12.01 -7.83
CA ASP A 41 11.67 10.82 -8.38
C ASP A 41 10.65 9.69 -8.60
N LEU A 42 9.70 9.49 -7.67
CA LEU A 42 8.60 8.54 -7.81
C LEU A 42 7.65 8.92 -8.97
N GLU A 43 7.33 10.20 -9.12
CA GLU A 43 6.52 10.68 -10.26
C GLU A 43 7.26 10.48 -11.59
N TYR A 44 8.57 10.71 -11.62
CA TYR A 44 9.38 10.49 -12.81
C TYR A 44 9.47 9.01 -13.17
N GLU A 45 9.71 8.13 -12.18
CA GLU A 45 9.68 6.69 -12.38
C GLU A 45 8.32 6.20 -12.88
N ASN A 46 7.22 6.70 -12.32
CA ASN A 46 5.87 6.32 -12.75
C ASN A 46 5.57 6.77 -14.19
N ARG A 47 6.16 7.87 -14.66
CA ARG A 47 6.03 8.32 -16.06
C ARG A 47 6.79 7.46 -17.06
N ILE A 48 7.90 6.82 -16.63
CA ILE A 48 8.73 5.99 -17.50
C ILE A 48 8.21 4.55 -17.55
N ARG A 49 7.51 4.09 -16.50
CA ARG A 49 6.97 2.73 -16.46
C ARG A 49 5.82 2.58 -17.45
N PRO A 50 5.80 1.49 -18.23
CA PRO A 50 4.66 1.17 -19.08
C PRO A 50 3.38 1.11 -18.23
N GLN A 51 2.33 1.76 -18.69
CA GLN A 51 1.01 1.74 -18.01
C GLN A 51 0.02 0.81 -18.69
N GLU A 52 0.33 0.35 -19.88
CA GLU A 52 -0.52 -0.52 -20.70
C GLU A 52 0.22 -1.79 -21.11
N LEU A 53 -0.54 -2.88 -21.26
CA LEU A 53 0.00 -4.14 -21.80
C LEU A 53 0.57 -3.99 -23.22
N SER A 54 0.11 -3.02 -23.98
CA SER A 54 0.58 -2.72 -25.34
C SER A 54 2.00 -2.17 -25.38
N THR A 55 2.42 -1.48 -24.33
CA THR A 55 3.74 -0.82 -24.21
C THR A 55 4.74 -1.66 -23.40
N PHE A 56 4.29 -2.72 -22.75
CA PHE A 56 5.15 -3.63 -21.99
C PHE A 56 5.88 -4.58 -22.94
N SER A 57 7.20 -4.54 -22.97
CA SER A 57 8.04 -5.35 -23.86
C SER A 57 8.80 -6.44 -23.11
N GLY A 58 9.04 -7.57 -23.76
CA GLY A 58 9.96 -8.62 -23.31
C GLY A 58 9.33 -9.84 -22.66
N GLN A 59 8.00 -9.97 -22.62
CA GLN A 59 7.29 -11.13 -22.05
C GLN A 59 6.01 -11.45 -22.85
N ASP A 60 6.09 -11.51 -24.16
CA ASP A 60 4.94 -11.55 -25.07
C ASP A 60 3.89 -12.60 -24.69
N LYS A 61 4.32 -13.84 -24.37
CA LYS A 61 3.39 -14.91 -23.97
C LYS A 61 2.61 -14.59 -22.69
N ILE A 62 3.26 -13.95 -21.72
CA ILE A 62 2.61 -13.58 -20.45
C ILE A 62 1.63 -12.44 -20.71
N VAL A 63 2.04 -11.46 -21.50
CA VAL A 63 1.23 -10.30 -21.89
C VAL A 63 -0.01 -10.77 -22.65
N ASP A 64 0.12 -11.67 -23.60
CA ASP A 64 -1.01 -12.20 -24.39
C ASP A 64 -1.99 -12.98 -23.51
N ASN A 65 -1.49 -13.79 -22.58
CA ASN A 65 -2.34 -14.49 -21.61
C ASN A 65 -3.09 -13.48 -20.71
N LEU A 66 -2.39 -12.51 -20.14
CA LEU A 66 -3.01 -11.48 -19.28
C LEU A 66 -4.09 -10.70 -20.02
N LYS A 67 -3.88 -10.33 -21.29
CA LYS A 67 -4.91 -9.68 -22.12
C LYS A 67 -6.19 -10.49 -22.21
N VAL A 68 -6.06 -11.80 -22.37
CA VAL A 68 -7.23 -12.70 -22.46
C VAL A 68 -7.97 -12.74 -21.12
N PHE A 69 -7.27 -12.93 -20.01
CA PHE A 69 -7.88 -13.02 -18.68
C PHE A 69 -8.53 -11.68 -18.26
N ILE A 70 -7.83 -10.57 -18.43
CA ILE A 70 -8.36 -9.23 -18.13
C ILE A 70 -9.62 -8.95 -18.96
N LYS A 71 -9.58 -9.22 -20.27
CA LYS A 71 -10.74 -9.04 -21.13
C LYS A 71 -11.92 -9.91 -20.70
N ALA A 72 -11.66 -11.14 -20.31
CA ALA A 72 -12.71 -12.05 -19.84
C ALA A 72 -13.33 -11.57 -18.52
N ALA A 73 -12.52 -11.09 -17.55
CA ALA A 73 -13.00 -10.52 -16.29
C ALA A 73 -13.86 -9.27 -16.54
N LEU A 74 -13.38 -8.34 -17.35
CA LEU A 74 -14.12 -7.11 -17.73
C LEU A 74 -15.46 -7.43 -18.41
N MET A 75 -15.50 -8.46 -19.28
CA MET A 75 -16.75 -8.87 -19.95
C MET A 75 -17.79 -9.45 -18.98
N ARG A 76 -17.35 -10.07 -17.89
CA ARG A 76 -18.23 -10.59 -16.84
C ARG A 76 -18.63 -9.53 -15.80
N GLY A 77 -17.86 -8.43 -15.73
CA GLY A 77 -17.99 -7.42 -14.67
C GLY A 77 -17.47 -7.90 -13.32
N ASP A 78 -16.54 -8.86 -13.33
CA ASP A 78 -15.93 -9.45 -12.14
C ASP A 78 -14.52 -8.90 -11.91
N SER A 79 -13.98 -9.04 -10.69
CA SER A 79 -12.55 -8.92 -10.44
C SER A 79 -11.76 -9.97 -11.22
N LEU A 80 -10.51 -9.68 -11.54
CA LEU A 80 -9.60 -10.65 -12.15
C LEU A 80 -9.29 -11.77 -11.14
N ASP A 81 -9.16 -13.01 -11.61
CA ASP A 81 -8.64 -14.11 -10.80
C ASP A 81 -7.26 -13.77 -10.22
N HIS A 82 -6.92 -14.36 -9.07
CA HIS A 82 -5.62 -14.10 -8.42
C HIS A 82 -4.45 -14.51 -9.32
N VAL A 83 -3.40 -13.69 -9.37
CA VAL A 83 -2.26 -13.87 -10.28
C VAL A 83 -0.95 -13.99 -9.51
N LEU A 84 -0.22 -15.08 -9.71
CA LEU A 84 1.13 -15.24 -9.18
C LEU A 84 2.18 -14.84 -10.22
N LEU A 85 2.91 -13.77 -9.96
CA LEU A 85 4.04 -13.31 -10.77
C LEU A 85 5.35 -13.88 -10.21
N HIS A 86 5.84 -14.97 -10.79
CA HIS A 86 7.08 -15.64 -10.38
C HIS A 86 8.23 -15.32 -11.34
N GLY A 87 9.41 -15.04 -10.79
CA GLY A 87 10.63 -14.80 -11.58
C GLY A 87 11.69 -13.99 -10.82
N PRO A 88 12.92 -13.93 -11.36
CA PRO A 88 14.00 -13.13 -10.77
C PRO A 88 13.66 -11.63 -10.68
N PRO A 89 14.39 -10.87 -9.86
CA PRO A 89 14.21 -9.41 -9.77
C PRO A 89 14.48 -8.76 -11.14
N GLY A 90 13.88 -7.59 -11.36
CA GLY A 90 14.08 -6.81 -12.59
C GLY A 90 13.22 -7.21 -13.79
N LEU A 91 12.38 -8.24 -13.72
CA LEU A 91 11.49 -8.65 -14.81
C LEU A 91 10.15 -7.89 -14.87
N GLY A 92 10.01 -6.81 -14.14
CA GLY A 92 8.82 -5.96 -14.21
C GLY A 92 7.58 -6.49 -13.48
N LYS A 93 7.72 -7.34 -12.44
CA LYS A 93 6.57 -7.85 -11.67
C LYS A 93 5.67 -6.75 -11.12
N THR A 94 6.26 -5.77 -10.47
CA THR A 94 5.55 -4.59 -9.95
C THR A 94 4.94 -3.75 -11.07
N THR A 95 5.62 -3.63 -12.20
CA THR A 95 5.10 -2.95 -13.38
C THR A 95 3.87 -3.67 -13.95
N LEU A 96 3.92 -5.01 -14.03
CA LEU A 96 2.76 -5.80 -14.45
C LEU A 96 1.57 -5.65 -13.50
N ALA A 97 1.79 -5.61 -12.18
CA ALA A 97 0.73 -5.37 -11.22
C ALA A 97 0.06 -3.99 -11.43
N ASN A 98 0.86 -2.96 -11.69
CA ASN A 98 0.35 -1.62 -12.04
C ASN A 98 -0.48 -1.66 -13.33
N ILE A 99 0.01 -2.35 -14.37
CA ILE A 99 -0.70 -2.47 -15.65
C ILE A 99 -2.02 -3.22 -15.46
N ILE A 100 -2.03 -4.32 -14.70
CA ILE A 100 -3.26 -5.08 -14.41
C ILE A 100 -4.31 -4.18 -13.74
N ALA A 101 -3.92 -3.42 -12.72
CA ALA A 101 -4.83 -2.50 -12.05
C ALA A 101 -5.36 -1.43 -13.02
N HIS A 102 -4.49 -0.84 -13.82
CA HIS A 102 -4.86 0.17 -14.82
C HIS A 102 -5.84 -0.38 -15.86
N GLU A 103 -5.55 -1.55 -16.44
CA GLU A 103 -6.40 -2.21 -17.44
C GLU A 103 -7.76 -2.64 -16.86
N MET A 104 -7.80 -3.00 -15.57
CA MET A 104 -9.04 -3.32 -14.85
C MET A 104 -9.81 -2.07 -14.40
N GLY A 105 -9.23 -0.88 -14.51
CA GLY A 105 -9.82 0.36 -13.99
C GLY A 105 -9.90 0.40 -12.46
N ALA A 106 -9.03 -0.31 -11.78
CA ALA A 106 -9.02 -0.55 -10.34
C ALA A 106 -7.87 0.21 -9.64
N GLN A 107 -7.98 0.38 -8.33
CA GLN A 107 -6.87 0.91 -7.53
C GLN A 107 -5.85 -0.19 -7.24
N LEU A 108 -4.57 0.18 -7.27
CA LEU A 108 -3.49 -0.71 -6.83
C LEU A 108 -3.08 -0.36 -5.40
N LYS A 109 -3.14 -1.35 -4.51
CA LYS A 109 -2.51 -1.27 -3.18
C LYS A 109 -1.27 -2.17 -3.16
N VAL A 110 -0.16 -1.61 -2.72
CA VAL A 110 1.15 -2.29 -2.72
C VAL A 110 1.61 -2.50 -1.29
N THR A 111 2.02 -3.72 -0.98
CA THR A 111 2.67 -4.09 0.28
C THR A 111 3.76 -5.12 0.02
N SER A 112 4.40 -5.61 1.07
CA SER A 112 5.38 -6.70 0.97
C SER A 112 5.18 -7.71 2.09
N GLY A 113 5.59 -8.97 1.84
CA GLY A 113 5.50 -10.04 2.83
C GLY A 113 6.09 -9.68 4.20
N PRO A 114 7.29 -9.11 4.29
CA PRO A 114 7.90 -8.72 5.56
C PRO A 114 7.14 -7.66 6.37
N VAL A 115 6.27 -6.88 5.75
CA VAL A 115 5.46 -5.84 6.43
C VAL A 115 4.22 -6.46 7.08
N LEU A 116 3.74 -7.58 6.56
CA LEU A 116 2.57 -8.29 7.06
C LEU A 116 3.01 -9.32 8.12
N ASP A 117 3.29 -8.86 9.32
CA ASP A 117 3.85 -9.68 10.40
C ASP A 117 2.75 -10.44 11.18
N LYS A 118 1.56 -9.87 11.26
CA LYS A 118 0.43 -10.39 12.05
C LYS A 118 -0.85 -10.46 11.21
N PRO A 119 -1.78 -11.40 11.55
CA PRO A 119 -3.09 -11.46 10.90
C PRO A 119 -3.88 -10.14 10.93
N GLY A 120 -3.71 -9.33 12.00
CA GLY A 120 -4.33 -8.02 12.12
C GLY A 120 -3.84 -7.01 11.08
N ASP A 121 -2.57 -7.07 10.68
CA ASP A 121 -2.01 -6.18 9.65
C ASP A 121 -2.63 -6.52 8.28
N LEU A 122 -2.73 -7.83 7.98
CA LEU A 122 -3.41 -8.32 6.77
C LEU A 122 -4.90 -7.94 6.77
N ALA A 123 -5.60 -8.15 7.88
CA ALA A 123 -7.02 -7.81 8.00
C ALA A 123 -7.27 -6.32 7.79
N GLY A 124 -6.45 -5.46 8.42
CA GLY A 124 -6.54 -4.01 8.23
C GLY A 124 -6.32 -3.58 6.79
N LEU A 125 -5.43 -4.26 6.06
CA LEU A 125 -5.21 -4.00 4.65
C LEU A 125 -6.40 -4.46 3.79
N LEU A 126 -6.89 -5.69 3.99
CA LEU A 126 -7.95 -6.29 3.19
C LEU A 126 -9.30 -5.58 3.38
N THR A 127 -9.62 -5.15 4.59
CA THR A 127 -10.87 -4.42 4.89
C THR A 127 -10.92 -3.02 4.29
N ASN A 128 -9.79 -2.48 3.84
CA ASN A 128 -9.69 -1.19 3.17
C ASN A 128 -9.69 -1.32 1.63
N LEU A 129 -9.87 -2.52 1.07
CA LEU A 129 -10.01 -2.73 -0.37
C LEU A 129 -11.45 -2.47 -0.80
N ASP A 130 -11.61 -1.79 -1.92
CA ASP A 130 -12.88 -1.69 -2.62
C ASP A 130 -13.06 -2.85 -3.61
N ALA A 131 -14.30 -3.07 -4.05
CA ALA A 131 -14.60 -4.13 -5.01
C ALA A 131 -13.83 -3.93 -6.33
N GLY A 132 -13.08 -4.94 -6.73
CA GLY A 132 -12.27 -4.92 -7.95
C GLY A 132 -10.83 -4.42 -7.73
N ASP A 133 -10.48 -3.91 -6.55
CA ASP A 133 -9.12 -3.45 -6.26
C ASP A 133 -8.07 -4.54 -6.44
N VAL A 134 -6.86 -4.13 -6.79
CA VAL A 134 -5.70 -5.01 -6.93
C VAL A 134 -4.77 -4.83 -5.73
N LEU A 135 -4.51 -5.93 -5.02
CA LEU A 135 -3.53 -5.98 -3.94
C LEU A 135 -2.25 -6.66 -4.44
N PHE A 136 -1.14 -5.94 -4.47
CA PHE A 136 0.17 -6.51 -4.80
C PHE A 136 0.99 -6.73 -3.54
N ILE A 137 1.35 -7.99 -3.26
CA ILE A 137 2.26 -8.36 -2.17
C ILE A 137 3.59 -8.77 -2.78
N ASP A 138 4.60 -7.91 -2.66
CA ASP A 138 5.96 -8.27 -3.06
C ASP A 138 6.58 -9.24 -2.05
N GLU A 139 7.47 -10.11 -2.52
CA GLU A 139 8.12 -11.14 -1.69
C GLU A 139 7.12 -11.96 -0.83
N ILE A 140 6.00 -12.37 -1.42
CA ILE A 140 4.92 -13.12 -0.74
C ILE A 140 5.44 -14.38 -0.02
N HIS A 141 6.52 -14.98 -0.51
CA HIS A 141 7.17 -16.13 0.11
C HIS A 141 7.77 -15.85 1.51
N ARG A 142 7.80 -14.59 1.93
CA ARG A 142 8.27 -14.16 3.25
C ARG A 142 7.13 -13.93 4.25
N LEU A 143 5.91 -14.25 3.89
CA LEU A 143 4.80 -14.25 4.84
C LEU A 143 5.05 -15.32 5.92
N SER A 144 4.56 -15.05 7.13
CA SER A 144 4.53 -16.08 8.16
C SER A 144 3.43 -17.10 7.86
N PRO A 145 3.57 -18.38 8.22
CA PRO A 145 2.55 -19.41 7.96
C PRO A 145 1.16 -19.04 8.51
N ILE A 146 1.13 -18.32 9.62
CA ILE A 146 -0.14 -17.87 10.23
C ILE A 146 -0.83 -16.84 9.30
N VAL A 147 -0.09 -15.88 8.78
CA VAL A 147 -0.64 -14.86 7.86
C VAL A 147 -1.06 -15.50 6.54
N GLU A 148 -0.32 -16.50 6.06
CA GLU A 148 -0.68 -17.26 4.84
C GLU A 148 -2.05 -17.94 4.99
N GLU A 149 -2.35 -18.58 6.13
CA GLU A 149 -3.64 -19.23 6.37
C GLU A 149 -4.81 -18.24 6.29
N TYR A 150 -4.65 -17.05 6.86
CA TYR A 150 -5.65 -15.98 6.76
C TYR A 150 -5.79 -15.45 5.33
N LEU A 151 -4.68 -15.36 4.60
CA LEU A 151 -4.68 -14.92 3.21
C LEU A 151 -5.42 -15.93 2.30
N TYR A 152 -5.22 -17.24 2.50
CA TYR A 152 -5.95 -18.27 1.73
C TYR A 152 -7.46 -18.17 1.94
N SER A 153 -7.95 -18.04 3.18
CA SER A 153 -9.38 -17.84 3.43
C SER A 153 -9.92 -16.58 2.77
N ALA A 154 -9.14 -15.50 2.81
CA ALA A 154 -9.52 -14.25 2.16
C ALA A 154 -9.58 -14.36 0.62
N MET A 155 -8.71 -15.17 0.01
CA MET A 155 -8.68 -15.40 -1.43
C MET A 155 -9.81 -16.31 -1.92
N GLU A 156 -10.14 -17.37 -1.15
CA GLU A 156 -11.14 -18.36 -1.56
C GLU A 156 -12.57 -17.88 -1.30
N ASP A 157 -12.82 -17.35 -0.11
CA ASP A 157 -14.17 -17.06 0.39
C ASP A 157 -14.50 -15.58 0.50
N TYR A 158 -13.53 -14.69 0.25
CA TYR A 158 -13.63 -13.26 0.53
C TYR A 158 -14.08 -12.97 1.97
N LYS A 159 -13.52 -13.72 2.92
CA LYS A 159 -13.80 -13.63 4.35
C LYS A 159 -12.52 -13.76 5.14
N ILE A 160 -12.48 -13.10 6.28
CA ILE A 160 -11.39 -13.22 7.22
C ILE A 160 -11.93 -13.36 8.65
N ASP A 161 -11.46 -14.36 9.38
CA ASP A 161 -11.82 -14.59 10.76
C ASP A 161 -10.76 -13.98 11.69
N ILE A 162 -11.15 -13.01 12.49
CA ILE A 162 -10.23 -12.36 13.45
C ILE A 162 -10.53 -12.85 14.84
N VAL A 163 -9.53 -13.42 15.52
CA VAL A 163 -9.60 -13.82 16.91
C VAL A 163 -9.30 -12.60 17.80
N LEU A 164 -10.30 -12.14 18.56
CA LEU A 164 -10.21 -10.95 19.40
C LEU A 164 -9.52 -11.21 20.73
N ASP A 165 -9.70 -12.40 21.30
CA ASP A 165 -9.22 -12.76 22.62
C ASP A 165 -8.44 -14.08 22.62
N LYS A 166 -7.48 -14.20 23.53
CA LYS A 166 -6.74 -15.46 23.77
C LYS A 166 -7.33 -16.17 25.00
N GLY A 167 -7.58 -17.47 24.87
CA GLY A 167 -8.00 -18.31 25.98
C GLY A 167 -9.32 -19.03 25.76
N PRO A 168 -9.88 -19.69 26.83
CA PRO A 168 -11.10 -20.50 26.70
C PRO A 168 -12.36 -19.73 26.28
N SER A 169 -12.35 -18.41 26.40
CA SER A 169 -13.43 -17.51 26.01
C SER A 169 -13.11 -16.74 24.72
N ALA A 170 -12.17 -17.23 23.92
CA ALA A 170 -11.80 -16.60 22.67
C ALA A 170 -13.05 -16.41 21.78
N ARG A 171 -13.21 -15.20 21.28
CA ARG A 171 -14.25 -14.83 20.32
C ARG A 171 -13.59 -14.55 18.98
N SER A 172 -14.15 -15.11 17.92
CA SER A 172 -13.81 -14.75 16.55
C SER A 172 -14.90 -13.89 15.96
N ILE A 173 -14.51 -12.93 15.15
CA ILE A 173 -15.41 -12.16 14.29
C ILE A 173 -15.02 -12.47 12.85
N GLN A 174 -16.01 -12.90 12.07
CA GLN A 174 -15.87 -13.05 10.64
C GLN A 174 -16.19 -11.71 9.95
N ILE A 175 -15.28 -11.22 9.12
CA ILE A 175 -15.45 -10.02 8.32
C ILE A 175 -15.56 -10.42 6.86
N GLU A 176 -16.61 -9.96 6.20
CA GLU A 176 -16.76 -10.09 4.75
C GLU A 176 -15.89 -9.04 4.05
N LEU A 177 -15.20 -9.46 3.00
CA LEU A 177 -14.32 -8.64 2.18
C LEU A 177 -14.98 -8.36 0.83
N ALA A 178 -14.69 -7.19 0.27
CA ALA A 178 -15.02 -6.93 -1.12
C ALA A 178 -14.19 -7.86 -2.04
N PRO A 179 -14.74 -8.35 -3.17
CA PRO A 179 -13.97 -9.12 -4.15
C PRO A 179 -12.77 -8.32 -4.65
N PHE A 180 -11.59 -8.89 -4.58
CA PHE A 180 -10.33 -8.25 -4.97
C PHE A 180 -9.45 -9.20 -5.79
N THR A 181 -8.46 -8.65 -6.47
CA THR A 181 -7.40 -9.41 -7.16
C THR A 181 -6.10 -9.35 -6.37
N LEU A 182 -5.50 -10.52 -6.07
CA LEU A 182 -4.17 -10.63 -5.49
C LEU A 182 -3.16 -10.96 -6.57
#